data_30acb414e05df2050213bb17884f8433
#
_entry.id   30acb414e05df2050213bb17884f8433
#
_cell.length_a   1.000
_cell.length_b   1.000
_cell.length_c   1.000
_cell.angle_alpha   90.00
_cell.angle_beta   90.00
_cell.angle_gamma   90.00
#
_symmetry.space_group_name_H-M   'P 1'
#
loop_
_entity.id
_entity.type
_entity.pdbx_description
1 polymer ?
#
loop_
_entity_poly.entity_id
_entity_poly.type
_entity_poly.pdbx_seq_one_letter_code
_entity_poly.pdbx_strand_id
1 'polypeptide(L)'
;MALRRAADAWFLDHGLPAVLRPGALVRRVWPRSAPALAAFAVFMANSALVVQVTGKHTINIDGQPTRTEWFVLALVVLVLPAAALIGWLVSRIATVSGRTVAATASLAVAVAGGIVGGPGPRVIGDLIFEAIVVAIILAATACGAGSIMSWTARMTLSHLAAAGSLVIRALPVLLLTILVFFNSPVWLMAGKISRERMWLAVVFLGLIAATFLVSVTGDRFRPLMETQGLLDGREAHLDATPFEAMPDPPGTLPLRRPEQLNVMFVLVVSQLAHILVVAVVTALIFLVLGLIVLSPDVLAAWTQNGSSDGTLLGMTIPVPQALLHVTMFLGALTFMYVSARSVGDSDYRTQFLDPLTDDLRLTLVARNRYRAYVSAR
;
A
#
# COMPACT_ATOMS: atom_id res chain seq x y z
N MET A 1 -26.53 22.16 -7.04
CA MET A 1 -26.01 21.37 -5.90
C MET A 1 -25.64 19.95 -6.30
N ALA A 2 -26.40 19.24 -7.14
CA ALA A 2 -26.10 17.87 -7.59
C ALA A 2 -24.76 17.77 -8.36
N LEU A 3 -24.56 18.61 -9.36
CA LEU A 3 -23.35 18.65 -10.18
C LEU A 3 -22.07 18.85 -9.33
N ARG A 4 -22.13 19.70 -8.32
CA ARG A 4 -21.01 19.94 -7.40
C ARG A 4 -20.68 18.70 -6.55
N ARG A 5 -21.70 17.95 -6.11
CA ARG A 5 -21.48 16.70 -5.36
C ARG A 5 -20.87 15.62 -6.24
N ALA A 6 -21.27 15.54 -7.50
CA ALA A 6 -20.71 14.62 -8.47
C ALA A 6 -19.23 14.94 -8.76
N ALA A 7 -18.90 16.25 -8.94
CA ALA A 7 -17.52 16.70 -9.10
C ALA A 7 -16.65 16.41 -7.87
N ASP A 8 -17.17 16.67 -6.66
CA ASP A 8 -16.44 16.36 -5.41
C ASP A 8 -16.13 14.84 -5.29
N ALA A 9 -17.11 13.99 -5.63
CA ALA A 9 -16.92 12.54 -5.62
C ALA A 9 -15.87 12.12 -6.66
N TRP A 10 -15.92 12.67 -7.85
CA TRP A 10 -14.98 12.38 -8.94
C TRP A 10 -13.53 12.71 -8.55
N PHE A 11 -13.27 13.89 -7.94
CA PHE A 11 -11.92 14.24 -7.47
C PHE A 11 -11.41 13.29 -6.38
N LEU A 12 -12.28 12.82 -5.51
CA LEU A 12 -11.90 11.80 -4.51
C LEU A 12 -11.55 10.47 -5.17
N ASP A 13 -12.27 10.06 -6.21
CA ASP A 13 -11.98 8.82 -6.94
C ASP A 13 -10.69 8.89 -7.76
N HIS A 14 -10.25 10.11 -8.14
CA HIS A 14 -9.01 10.35 -8.89
C HIS A 14 -7.83 10.82 -7.99
N GLY A 15 -7.92 10.64 -6.67
CA GLY A 15 -6.80 10.88 -5.77
C GLY A 15 -6.42 12.35 -5.56
N LEU A 16 -7.31 13.30 -5.86
CA LEU A 16 -7.06 14.74 -5.67
C LEU A 16 -7.96 15.39 -4.60
N PRO A 17 -7.93 14.95 -3.34
CA PRO A 17 -8.72 15.54 -2.27
C PRO A 17 -8.38 17.03 -2.00
N ALA A 18 -7.17 17.50 -2.30
CA ALA A 18 -6.75 18.87 -2.03
C ALA A 18 -7.45 19.93 -2.93
N VAL A 19 -8.08 19.51 -4.02
CA VAL A 19 -8.93 20.39 -4.86
C VAL A 19 -10.19 20.80 -4.11
N LEU A 20 -10.67 19.95 -3.21
CA LEU A 20 -11.91 20.15 -2.46
C LEU A 20 -11.74 21.19 -1.35
N ARG A 21 -12.85 21.79 -0.92
CA ARG A 21 -12.86 22.64 0.27
C ARG A 21 -12.65 21.78 1.54
N PRO A 22 -11.94 22.28 2.57
CA PRO A 22 -11.70 21.54 3.80
C PRO A 22 -12.97 20.93 4.43
N GLY A 23 -14.08 21.66 4.44
CA GLY A 23 -15.35 21.16 4.96
C GLY A 23 -16.01 20.05 4.13
N ALA A 24 -15.63 19.85 2.86
CA ALA A 24 -16.13 18.77 2.03
C ALA A 24 -15.44 17.42 2.38
N LEU A 25 -14.18 17.47 2.80
CA LEU A 25 -13.42 16.28 3.20
C LEU A 25 -13.93 15.68 4.52
N VAL A 26 -14.29 16.54 5.48
CA VAL A 26 -14.80 16.10 6.80
C VAL A 26 -16.25 15.60 6.69
N ARG A 27 -17.00 16.09 5.69
CA ARG A 27 -18.35 15.59 5.47
C ARG A 27 -18.37 14.12 5.09
N ARG A 28 -19.20 13.33 5.78
CA ARG A 28 -19.40 11.91 5.51
C ARG A 28 -18.13 11.06 5.68
N VAL A 29 -17.23 11.43 6.62
CA VAL A 29 -16.07 10.61 6.97
C VAL A 29 -16.51 9.19 7.33
N TRP A 30 -17.57 9.04 8.14
CA TRP A 30 -18.06 7.75 8.59
C TRP A 30 -18.41 6.78 7.44
N PRO A 31 -19.32 7.08 6.50
CA PRO A 31 -19.61 6.18 5.38
C PRO A 31 -18.44 6.02 4.40
N ARG A 32 -17.49 6.96 4.36
CA ARG A 32 -16.28 6.86 3.52
C ARG A 32 -15.23 5.94 4.14
N SER A 33 -15.18 5.81 5.46
CA SER A 33 -14.27 4.90 6.14
C SER A 33 -14.75 3.44 6.13
N ALA A 34 -15.98 3.15 5.69
CA ALA A 34 -16.56 1.82 5.68
C ALA A 34 -15.66 0.73 5.08
N PRO A 35 -15.00 0.90 3.91
CA PRO A 35 -14.12 -0.13 3.35
C PRO A 35 -12.91 -0.44 4.25
N ALA A 36 -12.29 0.59 4.83
CA ALA A 36 -11.12 0.41 5.71
C ALA A 36 -11.53 -0.20 7.06
N LEU A 37 -12.67 0.23 7.62
CA LEU A 37 -13.24 -0.38 8.84
C LEU A 37 -13.62 -1.84 8.60
N ALA A 38 -14.16 -2.18 7.43
CA ALA A 38 -14.50 -3.56 7.09
C ALA A 38 -13.25 -4.44 6.95
N ALA A 39 -12.20 -3.93 6.32
CA ALA A 39 -10.91 -4.63 6.28
C ALA A 39 -10.34 -4.83 7.68
N PHE A 40 -10.39 -3.84 8.55
CA PHE A 40 -9.96 -3.95 9.94
C PHE A 40 -10.81 -4.95 10.75
N ALA A 41 -12.12 -4.96 10.55
CA ALA A 41 -13.03 -5.93 11.18
C ALA A 41 -12.67 -7.38 10.82
N VAL A 42 -12.22 -7.64 9.58
CA VAL A 42 -11.75 -8.97 9.17
C VAL A 42 -10.50 -9.38 9.96
N PHE A 43 -9.57 -8.46 10.22
CA PHE A 43 -8.40 -8.75 11.07
C PHE A 43 -8.81 -9.12 12.49
N MET A 44 -9.72 -8.35 13.08
CA MET A 44 -10.17 -8.61 14.45
C MET A 44 -11.00 -9.90 14.55
N ALA A 45 -11.88 -10.16 13.59
CA ALA A 45 -12.62 -11.41 13.50
C ALA A 45 -11.68 -12.63 13.32
N ASN A 46 -10.64 -12.50 12.51
CA ASN A 46 -9.63 -13.53 12.33
C ASN A 46 -8.86 -13.79 13.63
N SER A 47 -8.47 -12.73 14.36
CA SER A 47 -7.81 -12.86 15.67
C SER A 47 -8.70 -13.60 16.66
N ALA A 48 -9.97 -13.22 16.76
CA ALA A 48 -10.94 -13.91 17.62
C ALA A 48 -11.12 -15.39 17.22
N LEU A 49 -11.17 -15.68 15.93
CA LEU A 49 -11.27 -17.07 15.44
C LEU A 49 -10.04 -17.90 15.84
N VAL A 50 -8.85 -17.34 15.70
CA VAL A 50 -7.60 -18.01 16.11
C VAL A 50 -7.62 -18.30 17.61
N VAL A 51 -8.00 -17.35 18.45
CA VAL A 51 -8.08 -17.56 19.91
C VAL A 51 -9.16 -18.58 20.27
N GLN A 52 -10.31 -18.56 19.61
CA GLN A 52 -11.37 -19.56 19.86
C GLN A 52 -10.94 -20.99 19.49
N VAL A 53 -10.21 -21.16 18.37
CA VAL A 53 -9.77 -22.48 17.91
C VAL A 53 -8.60 -23.03 18.75
N THR A 54 -7.71 -22.15 19.20
CA THR A 54 -6.46 -22.57 19.88
C THR A 54 -6.49 -22.39 21.40
N GLY A 55 -7.40 -21.56 21.93
CA GLY A 55 -7.44 -21.14 23.33
C GLY A 55 -6.23 -20.30 23.77
N LYS A 56 -5.41 -19.82 22.82
CA LYS A 56 -4.16 -19.10 23.09
C LYS A 56 -4.09 -17.81 22.26
N HIS A 57 -3.58 -16.74 22.87
CA HIS A 57 -3.27 -15.48 22.17
C HIS A 57 -1.93 -15.53 21.43
N THR A 58 -1.04 -16.42 21.81
CA THR A 58 0.26 -16.63 21.18
C THR A 58 0.41 -18.11 20.85
N ILE A 59 0.77 -18.42 19.61
CA ILE A 59 0.91 -19.79 19.12
C ILE A 59 2.39 -19.97 18.72
N ASN A 60 3.04 -20.95 19.32
CA ASN A 60 4.36 -21.39 18.93
C ASN A 60 4.22 -22.72 18.18
N ILE A 61 4.77 -22.78 16.99
CA ILE A 61 4.77 -23.97 16.15
C ILE A 61 6.19 -24.53 16.23
N ASP A 62 6.38 -25.58 17.06
CA ASP A 62 7.66 -26.24 17.22
C ASP A 62 7.64 -27.55 16.38
N GLY A 63 8.59 -27.65 15.45
CA GLY A 63 8.72 -28.84 14.60
C GLY A 63 7.68 -28.90 13.46
N GLN A 64 7.12 -30.09 13.20
CA GLN A 64 6.11 -30.25 12.15
C GLN A 64 4.73 -29.75 12.63
N PRO A 65 4.09 -28.82 11.88
CA PRO A 65 2.80 -28.27 12.29
C PRO A 65 1.71 -29.33 12.39
N THR A 66 0.95 -29.28 13.48
CA THR A 66 -0.29 -30.05 13.66
C THR A 66 -1.38 -29.56 12.70
N ARG A 67 -2.47 -30.34 12.56
CA ARG A 67 -3.62 -29.91 11.71
C ARG A 67 -4.21 -28.56 12.14
N THR A 68 -4.27 -28.30 13.44
CA THR A 68 -4.77 -27.03 13.97
C THR A 68 -3.81 -25.88 13.63
N GLU A 69 -2.51 -26.10 13.73
CA GLU A 69 -1.49 -25.09 13.39
C GLU A 69 -1.46 -24.79 11.90
N TRP A 70 -1.65 -25.81 11.03
CA TRP A 70 -1.83 -25.59 9.60
C TRP A 70 -3.05 -24.73 9.30
N PHE A 71 -4.16 -24.95 10.01
CA PHE A 71 -5.36 -24.13 9.88
C PHE A 71 -5.09 -22.67 10.30
N VAL A 72 -4.37 -22.45 11.40
CA VAL A 72 -3.98 -21.11 11.85
C VAL A 72 -3.04 -20.43 10.83
N LEU A 73 -2.04 -21.15 10.31
CA LEU A 73 -1.17 -20.62 9.25
C LEU A 73 -1.97 -20.21 8.01
N ALA A 74 -2.93 -21.02 7.60
CA ALA A 74 -3.83 -20.69 6.50
C ALA A 74 -4.64 -19.40 6.80
N LEU A 75 -5.17 -19.24 8.02
CA LEU A 75 -5.89 -18.04 8.44
C LEU A 75 -5.01 -16.80 8.40
N VAL A 76 -3.75 -16.91 8.86
CA VAL A 76 -2.78 -15.79 8.82
C VAL A 76 -2.43 -15.38 7.39
N VAL A 77 -2.25 -16.34 6.48
CA VAL A 77 -1.98 -16.07 5.07
C VAL A 77 -3.21 -15.47 4.37
N LEU A 78 -4.40 -15.99 4.68
CA LEU A 78 -5.64 -15.59 4.03
C LEU A 78 -6.23 -14.28 4.57
N VAL A 79 -5.82 -13.80 5.75
CA VAL A 79 -6.40 -12.59 6.36
C VAL A 79 -6.19 -11.36 5.48
N LEU A 80 -5.02 -11.20 4.87
CA LEU A 80 -4.72 -10.06 3.98
C LEU A 80 -5.60 -10.07 2.73
N PRO A 81 -5.66 -11.15 1.92
CA PRO A 81 -6.55 -11.20 0.77
C PRO A 81 -8.04 -11.11 1.15
N ALA A 82 -8.45 -11.70 2.28
CA ALA A 82 -9.82 -11.59 2.77
C ALA A 82 -10.18 -10.15 3.16
N ALA A 83 -9.31 -9.46 3.90
CA ALA A 83 -9.50 -8.05 4.26
C ALA A 83 -9.55 -7.15 3.02
N ALA A 84 -8.67 -7.37 2.04
CA ALA A 84 -8.70 -6.67 0.77
C ALA A 84 -10.00 -6.91 -0.01
N LEU A 85 -10.45 -8.17 -0.09
CA LEU A 85 -11.70 -8.54 -0.77
C LEU A 85 -12.92 -7.91 -0.10
N ILE A 86 -13.05 -8.01 1.22
CA ILE A 86 -14.17 -7.43 1.96
C ILE A 86 -14.17 -5.91 1.87
N GLY A 87 -13.00 -5.27 2.03
CA GLY A 87 -12.86 -3.82 1.83
C GLY A 87 -13.28 -3.41 0.42
N TRP A 88 -12.88 -4.16 -0.61
CA TRP A 88 -13.27 -3.92 -1.99
C TRP A 88 -14.77 -4.11 -2.20
N LEU A 89 -15.38 -5.18 -1.67
CA LEU A 89 -16.84 -5.40 -1.76
C LEU A 89 -17.61 -4.25 -1.11
N VAL A 90 -17.20 -3.80 0.08
CA VAL A 90 -17.84 -2.68 0.78
C VAL A 90 -17.65 -1.36 -0.01
N SER A 91 -16.55 -1.18 -0.71
CA SER A 91 -16.33 -0.01 -1.56
C SER A 91 -17.31 0.07 -2.74
N ARG A 92 -17.87 -1.07 -3.18
CA ARG A 92 -18.88 -1.19 -4.24
C ARG A 92 -20.29 -0.76 -3.82
N ILE A 93 -20.55 -0.59 -2.52
CA ILE A 93 -21.85 -0.14 -2.02
C ILE A 93 -22.09 1.30 -2.49
N ALA A 94 -23.10 1.50 -3.34
CA ALA A 94 -23.38 2.80 -3.94
C ALA A 94 -24.09 3.76 -2.98
N THR A 95 -24.90 3.25 -2.03
CA THR A 95 -25.75 4.08 -1.17
C THR A 95 -25.01 4.54 0.09
N VAL A 96 -25.21 5.81 0.46
CA VAL A 96 -24.61 6.37 1.69
C VAL A 96 -25.12 5.66 2.93
N SER A 97 -26.42 5.30 2.95
CA SER A 97 -27.03 4.56 4.06
C SER A 97 -26.39 3.17 4.20
N GLY A 98 -26.21 2.43 3.08
CA GLY A 98 -25.58 1.13 3.10
C GLY A 98 -24.13 1.19 3.59
N ARG A 99 -23.35 2.20 3.18
CA ARG A 99 -21.99 2.43 3.70
C ARG A 99 -21.98 2.78 5.19
N THR A 100 -22.96 3.56 5.65
CA THR A 100 -23.07 3.88 7.10
C THR A 100 -23.34 2.61 7.90
N VAL A 101 -24.28 1.78 7.46
CA VAL A 101 -24.58 0.49 8.09
C VAL A 101 -23.35 -0.41 8.07
N ALA A 102 -22.66 -0.53 6.94
CA ALA A 102 -21.44 -1.32 6.84
C ALA A 102 -20.35 -0.83 7.80
N ALA A 103 -20.12 0.49 7.91
CA ALA A 103 -19.14 1.06 8.84
C ALA A 103 -19.49 0.73 10.30
N THR A 104 -20.77 0.87 10.66
CA THR A 104 -21.22 0.59 12.04
C THR A 104 -21.15 -0.90 12.36
N ALA A 105 -21.57 -1.78 11.44
CA ALA A 105 -21.45 -3.22 11.59
C ALA A 105 -19.99 -3.66 11.69
N SER A 106 -19.10 -3.09 10.86
CA SER A 106 -17.66 -3.37 10.91
C SER A 106 -17.05 -2.97 12.26
N LEU A 107 -17.42 -1.80 12.80
CA LEU A 107 -16.96 -1.39 14.12
C LEU A 107 -17.46 -2.36 15.20
N ALA A 108 -18.73 -2.78 15.15
CA ALA A 108 -19.27 -3.73 16.09
C ALA A 108 -18.55 -5.09 16.04
N VAL A 109 -18.22 -5.58 14.83
CA VAL A 109 -17.43 -6.80 14.64
C VAL A 109 -16.00 -6.64 15.18
N ALA A 110 -15.36 -5.49 14.94
CA ALA A 110 -14.03 -5.22 15.47
C ALA A 110 -14.03 -5.24 17.00
N VAL A 111 -14.93 -4.50 17.63
CA VAL A 111 -15.06 -4.46 19.12
C VAL A 111 -15.37 -5.84 19.71
N ALA A 112 -16.29 -6.59 19.08
CA ALA A 112 -16.57 -7.97 19.51
C ALA A 112 -15.32 -8.86 19.35
N GLY A 113 -14.57 -8.68 18.26
CA GLY A 113 -13.30 -9.37 18.02
C GLY A 113 -12.25 -9.07 19.09
N GLY A 114 -12.10 -7.82 19.51
CA GLY A 114 -11.20 -7.41 20.56
C GLY A 114 -11.57 -7.93 21.94
N ILE A 115 -12.87 -8.02 22.24
CA ILE A 115 -13.35 -8.57 23.51
C ILE A 115 -13.15 -10.09 23.59
N VAL A 116 -13.40 -10.80 22.48
CA VAL A 116 -13.39 -12.29 22.44
C VAL A 116 -11.97 -12.83 22.20
N GLY A 117 -11.15 -12.13 21.45
CA GLY A 117 -9.86 -12.65 21.03
C GLY A 117 -8.90 -11.57 20.53
N GLY A 118 -8.76 -10.49 21.28
CA GLY A 118 -7.77 -9.48 21.00
C GLY A 118 -6.35 -10.04 20.97
N PRO A 119 -5.37 -9.31 20.38
CA PRO A 119 -3.98 -9.76 20.25
C PRO A 119 -3.27 -9.91 21.60
N GLY A 120 -3.82 -9.48 22.69
CA GLY A 120 -3.24 -9.54 24.02
C GLY A 120 -4.15 -10.20 25.07
N PRO A 121 -3.60 -10.51 26.24
CA PRO A 121 -4.37 -11.09 27.33
C PRO A 121 -5.21 -10.05 28.12
N ARG A 122 -5.11 -8.76 27.78
CA ARG A 122 -5.77 -7.66 28.48
C ARG A 122 -6.79 -6.97 27.58
N VAL A 123 -8.07 -7.29 27.76
CA VAL A 123 -9.19 -6.75 26.98
C VAL A 123 -9.17 -5.21 26.89
N ILE A 124 -8.86 -4.52 28.00
CA ILE A 124 -8.80 -3.04 27.99
C ILE A 124 -7.68 -2.52 27.09
N GLY A 125 -6.50 -3.17 27.08
CA GLY A 125 -5.40 -2.81 26.21
C GLY A 125 -5.75 -2.99 24.74
N ASP A 126 -6.42 -4.09 24.42
CA ASP A 126 -6.84 -4.40 23.06
C ASP A 126 -7.90 -3.41 22.56
N LEU A 127 -8.88 -3.05 23.38
CA LEU A 127 -9.88 -2.02 23.06
C LEU A 127 -9.24 -0.63 22.86
N ILE A 128 -8.24 -0.27 23.65
CA ILE A 128 -7.49 0.99 23.46
C ILE A 128 -6.76 0.95 22.11
N PHE A 129 -6.08 -0.15 21.78
CA PHE A 129 -5.42 -0.33 20.50
C PHE A 129 -6.40 -0.20 19.34
N GLU A 130 -7.56 -0.86 19.41
CA GLU A 130 -8.63 -0.75 18.41
C GLU A 130 -9.13 0.68 18.25
N ALA A 131 -9.37 1.37 19.35
CA ALA A 131 -9.81 2.77 19.33
C ALA A 131 -8.77 3.66 18.63
N ILE A 132 -7.48 3.43 18.86
CA ILE A 132 -6.40 4.14 18.19
C ILE A 132 -6.41 3.83 16.68
N VAL A 133 -6.54 2.56 16.27
CA VAL A 133 -6.59 2.17 14.86
C VAL A 133 -7.81 2.78 14.17
N VAL A 134 -8.97 2.73 14.78
CA VAL A 134 -10.20 3.37 14.27
C VAL A 134 -10.00 4.89 14.14
N ALA A 135 -9.42 5.55 15.12
CA ALA A 135 -9.11 6.97 15.06
C ALA A 135 -8.15 7.30 13.90
N ILE A 136 -7.13 6.48 13.68
CA ILE A 136 -6.20 6.64 12.53
C ILE A 136 -6.94 6.45 11.21
N ILE A 137 -7.81 5.45 11.07
CA ILE A 137 -8.62 5.22 9.86
C ILE A 137 -9.52 6.44 9.58
N LEU A 138 -10.18 6.97 10.60
CA LEU A 138 -11.05 8.15 10.47
C LEU A 138 -10.24 9.40 10.10
N ALA A 139 -9.10 9.63 10.75
CA ALA A 139 -8.21 10.75 10.44
C ALA A 139 -7.66 10.66 9.02
N ALA A 140 -7.18 9.50 8.58
CA ALA A 140 -6.71 9.24 7.22
C ALA A 140 -7.83 9.47 6.18
N THR A 141 -9.06 9.05 6.50
CA THR A 141 -10.22 9.30 5.63
C THR A 141 -10.57 10.79 5.58
N ALA A 142 -10.50 11.50 6.71
CA ALA A 142 -10.75 12.94 6.80
C ALA A 142 -9.71 13.77 6.05
N CYS A 143 -8.44 13.34 6.05
CA CYS A 143 -7.37 13.98 5.28
C CYS A 143 -7.41 13.62 3.78
N GLY A 144 -8.25 12.65 3.37
CA GLY A 144 -8.33 12.19 1.98
C GLY A 144 -7.25 11.16 1.60
N ALA A 145 -6.43 10.70 2.54
CA ALA A 145 -5.40 9.69 2.30
C ALA A 145 -5.99 8.38 1.73
N GLY A 146 -7.16 7.97 2.22
CA GLY A 146 -7.87 6.80 1.69
C GLY A 146 -8.23 6.91 0.20
N SER A 147 -8.52 8.11 -0.29
CA SER A 147 -8.78 8.40 -1.70
C SER A 147 -7.50 8.22 -2.54
N ILE A 148 -6.38 8.76 -2.08
CA ILE A 148 -5.09 8.61 -2.74
C ILE A 148 -4.67 7.13 -2.78
N MET A 149 -4.75 6.44 -1.64
CA MET A 149 -4.39 5.02 -1.55
C MET A 149 -5.26 4.13 -2.44
N SER A 150 -6.57 4.37 -2.49
CA SER A 150 -7.47 3.58 -3.33
C SER A 150 -7.22 3.81 -4.83
N TRP A 151 -6.92 5.04 -5.23
CA TRP A 151 -6.55 5.37 -6.61
C TRP A 151 -5.20 4.73 -6.97
N THR A 152 -4.18 4.89 -6.11
CA THR A 152 -2.86 4.27 -6.28
C THR A 152 -2.98 2.75 -6.40
N ALA A 153 -3.75 2.09 -5.54
CA ALA A 153 -3.94 0.65 -5.59
C ALA A 153 -4.58 0.21 -6.91
N ARG A 154 -5.63 0.89 -7.38
CA ARG A 154 -6.27 0.59 -8.67
C ARG A 154 -5.29 0.77 -9.84
N MET A 155 -4.52 1.87 -9.83
CA MET A 155 -3.54 2.17 -10.86
C MET A 155 -2.42 1.12 -10.87
N THR A 156 -1.88 0.75 -9.70
CA THR A 156 -0.87 -0.29 -9.57
C THR A 156 -1.40 -1.65 -10.07
N LEU A 157 -2.62 -2.03 -9.68
CA LEU A 157 -3.22 -3.29 -10.11
C LEU A 157 -3.52 -3.32 -11.61
N SER A 158 -3.96 -2.22 -12.22
CA SER A 158 -4.20 -2.15 -13.67
C SER A 158 -2.93 -2.31 -14.50
N HIS A 159 -1.80 -1.89 -13.94
CA HIS A 159 -0.49 -2.04 -14.58
C HIS A 159 0.26 -3.32 -14.19
N LEU A 160 -0.29 -4.14 -13.28
CA LEU A 160 0.35 -5.37 -12.83
C LEU A 160 0.56 -6.38 -13.98
N ALA A 161 -0.33 -6.42 -14.96
CA ALA A 161 -0.18 -7.23 -16.16
C ALA A 161 1.03 -6.79 -17.02
N ALA A 162 1.35 -5.50 -17.03
CA ALA A 162 2.55 -4.95 -17.68
C ALA A 162 3.83 -5.21 -16.86
N ALA A 163 3.70 -5.51 -15.56
CA ALA A 163 4.84 -5.78 -14.68
C ALA A 163 5.63 -7.05 -15.08
N GLY A 164 5.03 -7.98 -15.82
CA GLY A 164 5.73 -9.15 -16.37
C GLY A 164 6.93 -8.75 -17.25
N SER A 165 6.81 -7.67 -18.00
CA SER A 165 7.92 -7.11 -18.79
C SER A 165 9.04 -6.51 -17.93
N LEU A 166 8.70 -6.01 -16.73
CA LEU A 166 9.68 -5.49 -15.77
C LEU A 166 10.49 -6.59 -15.10
N VAL A 167 9.90 -7.75 -14.84
CA VAL A 167 10.61 -8.90 -14.26
C VAL A 167 11.71 -9.36 -15.22
N ILE A 168 11.45 -9.42 -16.52
CA ILE A 168 12.47 -9.75 -17.53
C ILE A 168 13.59 -8.70 -17.55
N ARG A 169 13.27 -7.43 -17.41
CA ARG A 169 14.25 -6.33 -17.37
C ARG A 169 14.97 -6.19 -16.03
N ALA A 170 14.38 -6.74 -14.95
CA ALA A 170 15.04 -6.88 -13.67
C ALA A 170 16.09 -8.03 -13.63
N LEU A 171 16.34 -8.71 -14.76
CA LEU A 171 17.29 -9.81 -14.85
C LEU A 171 18.68 -9.46 -14.30
N PRO A 172 19.27 -8.26 -14.52
CA PRO A 172 20.53 -7.88 -13.88
C PRO A 172 20.41 -7.75 -12.35
N VAL A 173 19.26 -7.31 -11.84
CA VAL A 173 18.99 -7.26 -10.40
C VAL A 173 18.86 -8.66 -9.84
N LEU A 174 18.15 -9.55 -10.54
CA LEU A 174 18.02 -10.94 -10.16
C LEU A 174 19.39 -11.63 -10.10
N LEU A 175 20.27 -11.37 -11.06
CA LEU A 175 21.65 -11.90 -11.03
C LEU A 175 22.44 -11.38 -9.82
N LEU A 176 22.34 -10.09 -9.51
CA LEU A 176 22.98 -9.50 -8.35
C LEU A 176 22.41 -10.09 -7.05
N THR A 177 21.10 -10.21 -6.96
CA THR A 177 20.43 -10.78 -5.78
C THR A 177 20.70 -12.27 -5.63
N ILE A 178 20.85 -13.03 -6.72
CA ILE A 178 21.30 -14.43 -6.68
C ILE A 178 22.71 -14.50 -6.10
N LEU A 179 23.63 -13.64 -6.52
CA LEU A 179 24.97 -13.60 -5.98
C LEU A 179 24.98 -13.31 -4.47
N VAL A 180 24.14 -12.37 -4.01
CA VAL A 180 23.99 -12.06 -2.58
C VAL A 180 23.33 -13.21 -1.84
N PHE A 181 22.34 -13.87 -2.45
CA PHE A 181 21.63 -15.02 -1.85
C PHE A 181 22.58 -16.20 -1.59
N PHE A 182 23.49 -16.53 -2.50
CA PHE A 182 24.46 -17.61 -2.33
C PHE A 182 25.74 -17.19 -1.60
N ASN A 183 25.73 -16.04 -0.92
CA ASN A 183 26.89 -15.54 -0.18
C ASN A 183 26.81 -15.94 1.31
N SER A 184 27.63 -16.90 1.73
CA SER A 184 27.67 -17.42 3.10
C SER A 184 27.82 -16.34 4.20
N PRO A 185 28.66 -15.29 4.09
CA PRO A 185 28.71 -14.20 5.03
C PRO A 185 27.38 -13.48 5.26
N VAL A 186 26.54 -13.37 4.22
CA VAL A 186 25.19 -12.77 4.35
C VAL A 186 24.29 -13.64 5.22
N TRP A 187 24.36 -14.96 5.05
CA TRP A 187 23.61 -15.93 5.87
C TRP A 187 24.08 -15.95 7.32
N LEU A 188 25.39 -15.86 7.54
CA LEU A 188 25.93 -15.74 8.88
C LEU A 188 25.43 -14.48 9.60
N MET A 189 25.42 -13.35 8.92
CA MET A 189 24.84 -12.11 9.44
C MET A 189 23.34 -12.27 9.71
N ALA A 190 22.60 -12.83 8.75
CA ALA A 190 21.16 -13.01 8.85
C ALA A 190 20.74 -13.95 9.98
N GLY A 191 21.54 -14.98 10.28
CA GLY A 191 21.31 -15.89 11.39
C GLY A 191 21.59 -15.30 12.77
N LYS A 192 22.44 -14.26 12.86
CA LYS A 192 22.85 -13.63 14.12
C LYS A 192 22.22 -12.28 14.41
N ILE A 193 21.67 -11.60 13.39
CA ILE A 193 21.06 -10.28 13.55
C ILE A 193 19.71 -10.39 14.27
N SER A 194 19.46 -9.47 15.20
CA SER A 194 18.13 -9.37 15.81
C SER A 194 17.09 -8.86 14.81
N ARG A 195 15.85 -9.27 14.99
CA ARG A 195 14.72 -8.87 14.14
C ARG A 195 14.55 -7.34 14.07
N GLU A 196 14.72 -6.66 15.20
CA GLU A 196 14.62 -5.21 15.28
C GLU A 196 15.66 -4.53 14.40
N ARG A 197 16.91 -4.99 14.46
CA ARG A 197 17.99 -4.46 13.63
C ARG A 197 17.76 -4.74 12.15
N MET A 198 17.21 -5.91 11.80
CA MET A 198 16.83 -6.21 10.42
C MET A 198 15.76 -5.25 9.92
N TRP A 199 14.70 -5.00 10.72
CA TRP A 199 13.68 -4.02 10.35
C TRP A 199 14.25 -2.60 10.23
N LEU A 200 15.14 -2.19 11.12
CA LEU A 200 15.83 -0.90 11.00
C LEU A 200 16.63 -0.79 9.69
N ALA A 201 17.33 -1.86 9.29
CA ALA A 201 18.06 -1.88 8.02
C ALA A 201 17.10 -1.77 6.82
N VAL A 202 16.00 -2.50 6.80
CA VAL A 202 14.98 -2.45 5.73
C VAL A 202 14.36 -1.06 5.64
N VAL A 203 13.97 -0.49 6.77
CA VAL A 203 13.41 0.88 6.84
C VAL A 203 14.43 1.92 6.38
N PHE A 204 15.68 1.80 6.79
CA PHE A 204 16.75 2.70 6.38
C PHE A 204 16.97 2.68 4.86
N LEU A 205 17.09 1.50 4.25
CA LEU A 205 17.19 1.37 2.80
C LEU A 205 15.95 1.88 2.07
N GLY A 206 14.78 1.61 2.62
CA GLY A 206 13.51 2.13 2.10
C GLY A 206 13.43 3.66 2.14
N LEU A 207 13.90 4.28 3.22
CA LEU A 207 13.93 5.75 3.35
C LEU A 207 14.92 6.38 2.36
N ILE A 208 16.10 5.78 2.16
CA ILE A 208 17.05 6.25 1.15
C ILE A 208 16.40 6.23 -0.24
N ALA A 209 15.79 5.10 -0.61
CA ALA A 209 15.13 4.95 -1.90
C ALA A 209 13.96 5.94 -2.06
N ALA A 210 13.13 6.11 -1.04
CA ALA A 210 12.02 7.06 -1.04
C ALA A 210 12.50 8.51 -1.18
N THR A 211 13.53 8.90 -0.42
CA THR A 211 14.12 10.25 -0.49
C THR A 211 14.66 10.53 -1.90
N PHE A 212 15.36 9.57 -2.47
CA PHE A 212 15.89 9.68 -3.83
C PHE A 212 14.75 9.85 -4.84
N LEU A 213 13.71 9.03 -4.76
CA LEU A 213 12.56 9.09 -5.67
C LEU A 213 11.79 10.40 -5.54
N VAL A 214 11.58 10.89 -4.31
CA VAL A 214 10.95 12.20 -4.04
C VAL A 214 11.74 13.33 -4.68
N SER A 215 13.08 13.35 -4.49
CA SER A 215 13.95 14.38 -5.04
C SER A 215 13.86 14.43 -6.57
N VAL A 216 14.01 13.28 -7.20
CA VAL A 216 14.02 13.20 -8.68
C VAL A 216 12.63 13.49 -9.28
N THR A 217 11.56 12.99 -8.64
CA THR A 217 10.20 13.30 -9.07
C THR A 217 9.92 14.79 -8.92
N GLY A 218 10.39 15.41 -7.82
CA GLY A 218 10.29 16.84 -7.58
C GLY A 218 10.95 17.66 -8.69
N ASP A 219 12.19 17.35 -9.02
CA ASP A 219 12.95 18.08 -10.04
C ASP A 219 12.33 17.98 -11.44
N ARG A 220 11.70 16.83 -11.75
CA ARG A 220 11.06 16.61 -13.05
C ARG A 220 9.70 17.29 -13.20
N PHE A 221 8.88 17.24 -12.16
CA PHE A 221 7.48 17.70 -12.24
C PHE A 221 7.31 19.17 -11.81
N ARG A 222 8.24 19.73 -11.05
CA ARG A 222 8.19 21.14 -10.65
C ARG A 222 8.13 22.10 -11.84
N PRO A 223 8.98 21.99 -12.88
CA PRO A 223 8.88 22.83 -14.07
C PRO A 223 7.57 22.66 -14.84
N LEU A 224 7.04 21.43 -14.88
CA LEU A 224 5.78 21.14 -15.55
C LEU A 224 4.58 21.76 -14.82
N MET A 225 4.63 21.85 -13.48
CA MET A 225 3.58 22.49 -12.67
C MET A 225 3.67 24.03 -12.71
N GLU A 226 4.84 24.59 -12.91
CA GLU A 226 5.05 26.05 -13.03
C GLU A 226 4.79 26.56 -14.44
N THR A 227 5.09 25.77 -15.45
CA THR A 227 4.83 26.09 -16.85
C THR A 227 3.46 25.55 -17.23
N GLN A 228 2.63 26.34 -17.91
CA GLN A 228 1.30 25.95 -18.41
C GLN A 228 1.29 24.72 -19.34
N GLY A 229 2.45 24.11 -19.56
CA GLY A 229 2.69 23.00 -20.49
C GLY A 229 1.99 21.67 -20.15
N LEU A 230 1.43 21.50 -18.95
CA LEU A 230 0.58 20.35 -18.64
C LEU A 230 -0.82 20.46 -19.29
N LEU A 231 -1.21 21.66 -19.70
CA LEU A 231 -2.53 21.97 -20.23
C LEU A 231 -2.51 22.27 -21.73
N ASP A 232 -1.33 22.47 -22.33
CA ASP A 232 -1.19 22.71 -23.75
C ASP A 232 -1.17 21.40 -24.56
N GLY A 233 -2.13 21.26 -25.46
CA GLY A 233 -1.97 20.47 -26.67
C GLY A 233 -2.69 19.15 -26.82
N ARG A 234 -3.55 18.70 -25.88
CA ARG A 234 -4.56 17.66 -26.17
C ARG A 234 -5.87 18.03 -25.52
N GLU A 235 -6.92 18.08 -26.34
CA GLU A 235 -8.31 18.16 -25.85
C GLU A 235 -8.53 16.97 -24.88
N ALA A 236 -8.47 17.26 -23.59
CA ALA A 236 -8.84 16.27 -22.60
C ALA A 236 -10.35 16.04 -22.75
N HIS A 237 -10.72 14.89 -23.26
CA HIS A 237 -12.11 14.50 -23.43
C HIS A 237 -12.70 14.29 -22.03
N LEU A 238 -13.43 15.30 -21.58
CA LEU A 238 -14.20 15.24 -20.31
C LEU A 238 -15.62 14.71 -20.53
N ASP A 239 -15.83 14.04 -21.68
CA ASP A 239 -17.11 13.41 -22.02
C ASP A 239 -17.51 12.41 -20.94
N ALA A 240 -18.80 12.36 -20.62
CA ALA A 240 -19.35 11.54 -19.54
C ALA A 240 -18.81 11.85 -18.12
N THR A 241 -18.11 12.97 -17.93
CA THR A 241 -17.68 13.44 -16.61
C THR A 241 -18.61 14.56 -16.09
N PRO A 242 -18.64 14.83 -14.76
CA PRO A 242 -19.41 15.95 -14.22
C PRO A 242 -18.97 17.33 -14.74
N PHE A 243 -17.85 17.42 -15.44
CA PHE A 243 -17.25 18.66 -15.92
C PHE A 243 -17.62 19.01 -17.36
N GLU A 244 -18.25 18.10 -18.11
CA GLU A 244 -18.68 18.31 -19.49
C GLU A 244 -19.59 19.54 -19.63
N ALA A 245 -20.52 19.71 -18.68
CA ALA A 245 -21.46 20.86 -18.68
C ALA A 245 -20.87 22.15 -18.08
N MET A 246 -19.59 22.15 -17.66
CA MET A 246 -18.92 23.32 -17.09
C MET A 246 -18.22 24.10 -18.21
N PRO A 247 -18.34 25.45 -18.25
CA PRO A 247 -17.66 26.24 -19.27
C PRO A 247 -16.13 26.18 -19.11
N ASP A 248 -15.45 26.26 -20.24
CA ASP A 248 -14.01 26.38 -20.25
C ASP A 248 -13.57 27.72 -19.64
N PRO A 249 -12.59 27.72 -18.74
CA PRO A 249 -12.08 28.97 -18.19
C PRO A 249 -11.28 29.74 -19.26
N PRO A 250 -11.28 31.08 -19.21
CA PRO A 250 -10.56 31.93 -20.15
C PRO A 250 -9.02 31.84 -20.02
N GLY A 251 -8.52 30.98 -19.14
CA GLY A 251 -7.11 30.76 -18.90
C GLY A 251 -6.86 29.69 -17.84
N THR A 252 -5.59 29.36 -17.63
CA THR A 252 -5.17 28.38 -16.64
C THR A 252 -5.00 29.01 -15.26
N LEU A 253 -5.60 28.41 -14.24
CA LEU A 253 -5.45 28.86 -12.86
C LEU A 253 -4.23 28.15 -12.22
N PRO A 254 -3.26 28.89 -11.65
CA PRO A 254 -2.10 28.28 -11.01
C PRO A 254 -2.52 27.34 -9.88
N LEU A 255 -1.74 26.28 -9.69
CA LEU A 255 -1.96 25.32 -8.61
C LEU A 255 -1.62 25.96 -7.26
N ARG A 256 -2.51 25.78 -6.29
CA ARG A 256 -2.24 26.17 -4.90
C ARG A 256 -1.21 25.21 -4.29
N ARG A 257 -0.45 25.68 -3.30
CA ARG A 257 0.55 24.84 -2.59
C ARG A 257 0.00 23.48 -2.12
N PRO A 258 -1.21 23.38 -1.49
CA PRO A 258 -1.77 22.08 -1.12
C PRO A 258 -2.06 21.17 -2.32
N GLU A 259 -2.48 21.75 -3.45
CA GLU A 259 -2.73 20.99 -4.68
C GLU A 259 -1.44 20.48 -5.29
N GLN A 260 -0.37 21.31 -5.31
CA GLN A 260 0.96 20.89 -5.76
C GLN A 260 1.51 19.74 -4.90
N LEU A 261 1.42 19.86 -3.56
CA LEU A 261 1.83 18.83 -2.64
C LEU A 261 1.02 17.53 -2.83
N ASN A 262 -0.29 17.65 -3.07
CA ASN A 262 -1.12 16.49 -3.32
C ASN A 262 -0.74 15.77 -4.63
N VAL A 263 -0.53 16.52 -5.70
CA VAL A 263 -0.07 15.97 -6.99
C VAL A 263 1.27 15.25 -6.83
N MET A 264 2.24 15.91 -6.18
CA MET A 264 3.55 15.30 -5.89
C MET A 264 3.41 14.04 -5.05
N PHE A 265 2.60 14.08 -4.01
CA PHE A 265 2.36 12.93 -3.13
C PHE A 265 1.75 11.76 -3.89
N VAL A 266 0.73 12.00 -4.72
CA VAL A 266 0.11 10.99 -5.57
C VAL A 266 1.13 10.34 -6.50
N LEU A 267 1.95 11.15 -7.20
CA LEU A 267 2.98 10.66 -8.11
C LEU A 267 4.02 9.79 -7.40
N VAL A 268 4.53 10.28 -6.27
CA VAL A 268 5.56 9.56 -5.49
C VAL A 268 5.00 8.27 -4.91
N VAL A 269 3.80 8.32 -4.29
CA VAL A 269 3.18 7.13 -3.68
C VAL A 269 2.87 6.06 -4.73
N SER A 270 2.40 6.46 -5.92
CA SER A 270 2.16 5.52 -7.03
C SER A 270 3.44 4.83 -7.50
N GLN A 271 4.53 5.58 -7.64
CA GLN A 271 5.83 5.01 -8.01
C GLN A 271 6.36 4.07 -6.92
N LEU A 272 6.32 4.51 -5.64
CA LEU A 272 6.74 3.69 -4.51
C LEU A 272 5.93 2.40 -4.41
N ALA A 273 4.61 2.48 -4.56
CA ALA A 273 3.73 1.31 -4.52
C ALA A 273 4.08 0.30 -5.62
N HIS A 274 4.34 0.80 -6.84
CA HIS A 274 4.71 -0.06 -7.96
C HIS A 274 6.06 -0.76 -7.74
N ILE A 275 7.08 -0.01 -7.32
CA ILE A 275 8.40 -0.55 -7.02
C ILE A 275 8.34 -1.54 -5.84
N LEU A 276 7.51 -1.25 -4.83
CA LEU A 276 7.29 -2.15 -3.69
C LEU A 276 6.71 -3.49 -4.13
N VAL A 277 5.76 -3.51 -5.07
CA VAL A 277 5.22 -4.77 -5.62
C VAL A 277 6.33 -5.60 -6.25
N VAL A 278 7.20 -4.99 -7.05
CA VAL A 278 8.34 -5.70 -7.66
C VAL A 278 9.27 -6.25 -6.60
N ALA A 279 9.59 -5.47 -5.57
CA ALA A 279 10.45 -5.89 -4.45
C ALA A 279 9.86 -7.05 -3.66
N VAL A 280 8.55 -7.00 -3.37
CA VAL A 280 7.83 -8.08 -2.65
C VAL A 280 7.80 -9.35 -3.49
N VAL A 281 7.48 -9.26 -4.79
CA VAL A 281 7.50 -10.42 -5.69
C VAL A 281 8.90 -11.05 -5.74
N THR A 282 9.95 -10.24 -5.85
CA THR A 282 11.34 -10.72 -5.80
C THR A 282 11.65 -11.42 -4.47
N ALA A 283 11.28 -10.83 -3.35
CA ALA A 283 11.47 -11.44 -2.03
C ALA A 283 10.75 -12.80 -1.91
N LEU A 284 9.51 -12.89 -2.40
CA LEU A 284 8.74 -14.15 -2.42
C LEU A 284 9.39 -15.22 -3.31
N ILE A 285 9.93 -14.84 -4.48
CA ILE A 285 10.67 -15.77 -5.34
C ILE A 285 11.89 -16.33 -4.59
N PHE A 286 12.66 -15.49 -3.90
CA PHE A 286 13.81 -15.94 -3.13
C PHE A 286 13.42 -16.73 -1.87
N LEU A 287 12.29 -16.42 -1.25
CA LEU A 287 11.74 -17.21 -0.15
C LEU A 287 11.42 -18.64 -0.62
N VAL A 288 10.69 -18.78 -1.72
CA VAL A 288 10.36 -20.09 -2.30
C VAL A 288 11.61 -20.82 -2.75
N LEU A 289 12.53 -20.13 -3.43
CA LEU A 289 13.81 -20.70 -3.84
C LEU A 289 14.61 -21.22 -2.63
N GLY A 290 14.66 -20.44 -1.55
CA GLY A 290 15.34 -20.85 -0.32
C GLY A 290 14.72 -22.07 0.33
N LEU A 291 13.39 -22.16 0.37
CA LEU A 291 12.68 -23.34 0.87
C LEU A 291 12.93 -24.60 0.04
N ILE A 292 13.18 -24.45 -1.26
CA ILE A 292 13.46 -25.58 -2.17
C ILE A 292 14.93 -26.02 -2.08
N VAL A 293 15.87 -25.07 -2.07
CA VAL A 293 17.32 -25.34 -2.26
C VAL A 293 18.04 -25.57 -0.95
N LEU A 294 17.64 -24.91 0.13
CA LEU A 294 18.37 -24.96 1.40
C LEU A 294 17.89 -26.12 2.26
N SER A 295 18.70 -27.17 2.31
CA SER A 295 18.51 -28.21 3.32
C SER A 295 18.87 -27.69 4.73
N PRO A 296 18.35 -28.31 5.81
CA PRO A 296 18.69 -27.94 7.19
C PRO A 296 20.20 -27.93 7.44
N ASP A 297 20.93 -28.90 6.86
CA ASP A 297 22.39 -29.05 7.02
C ASP A 297 23.15 -27.88 6.37
N VAL A 298 22.76 -27.49 5.15
CA VAL A 298 23.36 -26.33 4.45
C VAL A 298 23.09 -25.05 5.24
N LEU A 299 21.88 -24.89 5.74
CA LEU A 299 21.51 -23.72 6.53
C LEU A 299 22.30 -23.65 7.83
N ALA A 300 22.43 -24.78 8.55
CA ALA A 300 23.22 -24.88 9.76
C ALA A 300 24.71 -24.54 9.50
N ALA A 301 25.27 -25.04 8.41
CA ALA A 301 26.63 -24.72 8.00
C ALA A 301 26.83 -23.23 7.67
N TRP A 302 25.92 -22.62 6.94
CA TRP A 302 26.03 -21.20 6.53
C TRP A 302 25.75 -20.22 7.66
N THR A 303 24.89 -20.57 8.61
CA THR A 303 24.58 -19.74 9.78
C THR A 303 25.43 -20.08 11.00
N GLN A 304 26.30 -21.08 10.91
CA GLN A 304 27.09 -21.63 12.05
C GLN A 304 26.16 -22.01 13.22
N ASN A 305 25.07 -22.71 12.95
CA ASN A 305 24.02 -23.09 13.91
C ASN A 305 23.35 -21.89 14.62
N GLY A 306 23.44 -20.67 14.05
CA GLY A 306 22.88 -19.47 14.62
C GLY A 306 21.44 -19.18 14.18
N SER A 307 20.83 -20.02 13.34
CA SER A 307 19.46 -19.85 12.89
C SER A 307 18.48 -20.54 13.84
N SER A 308 17.45 -19.81 14.22
CA SER A 308 16.28 -20.31 14.95
C SER A 308 15.07 -20.39 14.01
N ASP A 309 13.98 -20.98 14.49
CA ASP A 309 12.69 -20.92 13.79
C ASP A 309 12.22 -19.49 13.64
N GLY A 310 11.62 -19.20 12.49
CA GLY A 310 11.12 -17.87 12.18
C GLY A 310 9.92 -17.51 13.03
N THR A 311 9.77 -16.22 13.33
CA THR A 311 8.58 -15.72 14.01
C THR A 311 7.85 -14.73 13.11
N LEU A 312 6.52 -14.87 12.98
CA LEU A 312 5.66 -13.96 12.23
C LEU A 312 4.45 -13.59 13.10
N LEU A 313 4.24 -12.30 13.31
CA LEU A 313 3.13 -11.78 14.15
C LEU A 313 3.06 -12.41 15.56
N GLY A 314 4.22 -12.72 16.15
CA GLY A 314 4.29 -13.36 17.47
C GLY A 314 4.16 -14.89 17.46
N MET A 315 3.98 -15.51 16.29
CA MET A 315 3.91 -16.96 16.13
C MET A 315 5.24 -17.50 15.61
N THR A 316 5.70 -18.63 16.13
CA THR A 316 6.80 -19.39 15.54
C THR A 316 6.28 -20.14 14.32
N ILE A 317 6.96 -20.00 13.19
CA ILE A 317 6.59 -20.63 11.92
C ILE A 317 7.69 -21.59 11.47
N PRO A 318 7.38 -22.66 10.73
CA PRO A 318 8.34 -23.64 10.25
C PRO A 318 9.17 -23.12 9.06
N VAL A 319 9.68 -21.89 9.19
CA VAL A 319 10.56 -21.24 8.22
C VAL A 319 11.75 -20.69 8.97
N PRO A 320 12.99 -20.98 8.56
CA PRO A 320 14.16 -20.48 9.25
C PRO A 320 14.22 -18.96 9.32
N GLN A 321 14.51 -18.39 10.49
CA GLN A 321 14.60 -16.94 10.68
C GLN A 321 15.64 -16.30 9.76
N ALA A 322 16.77 -16.97 9.53
CA ALA A 322 17.81 -16.50 8.62
C ALA A 322 17.28 -16.36 7.18
N LEU A 323 16.43 -17.29 6.70
CA LEU A 323 15.82 -17.20 5.38
C LEU A 323 14.88 -16.00 5.29
N LEU A 324 14.08 -15.75 6.32
CA LEU A 324 13.22 -14.55 6.37
C LEU A 324 14.05 -13.26 6.32
N HIS A 325 15.14 -13.20 7.09
CA HIS A 325 16.01 -12.02 7.11
C HIS A 325 16.70 -11.79 5.76
N VAL A 326 17.23 -12.85 5.12
CA VAL A 326 17.85 -12.74 3.80
C VAL A 326 16.84 -12.27 2.76
N THR A 327 15.63 -12.84 2.72
CA THR A 327 14.60 -12.45 1.76
C THR A 327 14.09 -11.02 1.97
N MET A 328 13.95 -10.57 3.22
CA MET A 328 13.64 -9.17 3.54
C MET A 328 14.75 -8.23 3.07
N PHE A 329 16.00 -8.58 3.30
CA PHE A 329 17.16 -7.78 2.86
C PHE A 329 17.25 -7.71 1.34
N LEU A 330 17.05 -8.82 0.62
CA LEU A 330 17.01 -8.86 -0.84
C LEU A 330 15.86 -8.04 -1.41
N GLY A 331 14.68 -8.10 -0.77
CA GLY A 331 13.55 -7.25 -1.12
C GLY A 331 13.88 -5.75 -0.96
N ALA A 332 14.51 -5.36 0.15
CA ALA A 332 14.93 -3.98 0.38
C ALA A 332 16.00 -3.51 -0.63
N LEU A 333 16.97 -4.36 -0.95
CA LEU A 333 17.97 -4.06 -1.99
C LEU A 333 17.31 -3.90 -3.37
N THR A 334 16.37 -4.78 -3.72
CA THR A 334 15.61 -4.70 -4.97
C THR A 334 14.82 -3.39 -5.03
N PHE A 335 14.13 -3.05 -3.93
CA PHE A 335 13.40 -1.79 -3.83
C PHE A 335 14.31 -0.57 -4.08
N MET A 336 15.46 -0.53 -3.41
CA MET A 336 16.43 0.54 -3.57
C MET A 336 16.99 0.60 -5.00
N TYR A 337 17.38 -0.53 -5.56
CA TYR A 337 17.95 -0.60 -6.91
C TYR A 337 16.95 -0.18 -7.99
N VAL A 338 15.72 -0.72 -7.94
CA VAL A 338 14.67 -0.37 -8.92
C VAL A 338 14.29 1.11 -8.79
N SER A 339 14.24 1.66 -7.56
CA SER A 339 14.04 3.09 -7.34
C SER A 339 15.12 3.95 -8.00
N ALA A 340 16.39 3.56 -7.86
CA ALA A 340 17.50 4.27 -8.49
C ALA A 340 17.46 4.18 -10.02
N ARG A 341 17.11 3.00 -10.57
CA ARG A 341 17.08 2.77 -12.02
C ARG A 341 15.89 3.43 -12.70
N SER A 342 14.73 3.51 -12.04
CA SER A 342 13.50 4.10 -12.59
C SER A 342 13.68 5.53 -13.09
N VAL A 343 14.71 6.22 -12.61
CA VAL A 343 15.05 7.60 -13.01
C VAL A 343 15.63 7.71 -14.41
N GLY A 344 16.46 6.75 -14.81
CA GLY A 344 17.17 6.78 -16.10
C GLY A 344 16.51 5.97 -17.22
N ASP A 345 15.53 5.15 -16.89
CA ASP A 345 14.93 4.18 -17.81
C ASP A 345 13.78 4.82 -18.61
N SER A 346 13.99 4.99 -19.94
CA SER A 346 12.99 5.54 -20.86
C SER A 346 11.73 4.67 -20.95
N ASP A 347 11.90 3.37 -20.83
CA ASP A 347 10.82 2.40 -20.95
C ASP A 347 9.96 2.36 -19.68
N TYR A 348 10.58 2.51 -18.51
CA TYR A 348 9.84 2.73 -17.25
C TYR A 348 8.98 3.99 -17.35
N ARG A 349 9.52 5.05 -17.96
CA ARG A 349 8.79 6.28 -18.18
C ARG A 349 7.56 6.06 -19.05
N THR A 350 7.71 5.48 -20.23
CA THR A 350 6.62 5.31 -21.20
C THR A 350 5.54 4.34 -20.69
N GLN A 351 5.91 3.32 -19.93
CA GLN A 351 4.98 2.31 -19.44
C GLN A 351 4.23 2.74 -18.16
N PHE A 352 4.86 3.54 -17.29
CA PHE A 352 4.32 3.85 -15.97
C PHE A 352 4.13 5.35 -15.71
N LEU A 353 5.05 6.21 -16.15
CA LEU A 353 4.95 7.64 -15.88
C LEU A 353 4.04 8.36 -16.87
N ASP A 354 4.09 8.01 -18.15
CA ASP A 354 3.29 8.68 -19.16
C ASP A 354 1.78 8.44 -18.94
N PRO A 355 1.27 7.22 -18.69
CA PRO A 355 -0.14 7.00 -18.36
C PRO A 355 -0.57 7.74 -17.09
N LEU A 356 0.30 7.77 -16.06
CA LEU A 356 0.06 8.49 -14.82
C LEU A 356 -0.03 10.01 -15.06
N THR A 357 0.84 10.52 -15.94
CA THR A 357 0.87 11.94 -16.32
C THR A 357 -0.36 12.32 -17.14
N ASP A 358 -0.85 11.44 -18.01
CA ASP A 358 -2.06 11.67 -18.82
C ASP A 358 -3.32 11.70 -17.94
N ASP A 359 -3.45 10.80 -16.97
CA ASP A 359 -4.56 10.82 -15.99
C ASP A 359 -4.51 12.10 -15.13
N LEU A 360 -3.31 12.50 -14.72
CA LEU A 360 -3.11 13.74 -13.99
C LEU A 360 -3.48 14.98 -14.82
N ARG A 361 -3.13 15.03 -16.11
CA ARG A 361 -3.53 16.11 -17.02
C ARG A 361 -5.04 16.24 -17.10
N LEU A 362 -5.74 15.12 -17.33
CA LEU A 362 -7.20 15.06 -17.33
C LEU A 362 -7.79 15.68 -16.05
N THR A 363 -7.22 15.27 -14.92
CA THR A 363 -7.68 15.72 -13.60
C THR A 363 -7.40 17.21 -13.35
N LEU A 364 -6.29 17.73 -13.88
CA LEU A 364 -5.97 19.18 -13.79
C LEU A 364 -6.86 20.04 -14.69
N VAL A 365 -7.23 19.55 -15.89
CA VAL A 365 -8.22 20.22 -16.75
C VAL A 365 -9.58 20.25 -16.06
N ALA A 366 -10.03 19.14 -15.52
CA ALA A 366 -11.27 19.07 -14.74
C ALA A 366 -11.26 20.04 -13.54
N ARG A 367 -10.11 20.14 -12.84
CA ARG A 367 -9.91 21.08 -11.73
C ARG A 367 -10.03 22.54 -12.20
N ASN A 368 -9.50 22.91 -13.35
CA ASN A 368 -9.59 24.27 -13.86
C ASN A 368 -11.05 24.66 -14.16
N ARG A 369 -11.80 23.80 -14.85
CA ARG A 369 -13.25 24.01 -15.07
C ARG A 369 -14.01 24.13 -13.76
N TYR A 370 -13.76 23.23 -12.81
CA TYR A 370 -14.41 23.25 -11.50
C TYR A 370 -14.14 24.55 -10.72
N ARG A 371 -12.88 24.99 -10.69
CA ARG A 371 -12.48 26.22 -9.98
C ARG A 371 -13.12 27.46 -10.60
N ALA A 372 -13.12 27.58 -11.92
CA ALA A 372 -13.77 28.66 -12.62
C ALA A 372 -15.28 28.69 -12.34
N TYR A 373 -15.94 27.53 -12.41
CA TYR A 373 -17.36 27.38 -12.11
C TYR A 373 -17.71 27.77 -10.66
N VAL A 374 -16.82 27.45 -9.70
CA VAL A 374 -17.04 27.77 -8.28
C VAL A 374 -16.73 29.23 -7.95
N SER A 375 -15.80 29.86 -8.67
CA SER A 375 -15.48 31.29 -8.48
C SER A 375 -16.53 32.26 -9.09
N ALA A 376 -17.25 31.80 -10.13
CA ALA A 376 -18.31 32.57 -10.79
C ALA A 376 -19.66 32.57 -10.04
N ARG A 377 -19.76 31.86 -8.93
CA ARG A 377 -20.95 31.73 -8.07
C ARG A 377 -20.65 32.09 -6.62
#